data_9115af3a61d81219e59ebeb2e68c6625
#
_entry.id   9115af3a61d81219e59ebeb2e68c6625
#
_cell.length_a   1.000
_cell.length_b   1.000
_cell.length_c   1.000
_cell.angle_alpha   90.00
_cell.angle_beta   90.00
_cell.angle_gamma   90.00
#
_symmetry.space_group_name_H-M   'P 1'
#
loop_
_entity.id
_entity.type
_entity.pdbx_description
1 polymer ?
#
loop_
_entity_poly.entity_id
_entity_poly.type
_entity_poly.pdbx_seq_one_letter_code
_entity_poly.pdbx_strand_id
1 'polypeptide(L)'
;MNVLVTGANGFVGTALQGRLQHEGYDVRAITRNEVGNIDSKTEWTPHLENVDTIVHLAGRAHVMRETARDPLAEFRKTNRDGTACLAQCAIASGVRRLVFISSVKVNGEVSANPFNSSSPAMPQDPYAISKFEAEQVLESLRSELEIVIFRPPLVYGPNVRGNFIRLIKLVDRGIPLPLASVTNRRSLVGLTNLADAICWGVRAQPGLYFPSDRQDQSAANLIRKIAESLNRSARLFPMHPRLLAVAGHLAGKREIINRLTGSLTVDGDLPGWSPPESMDAEIKRTVHWYTDSKHASP
;
A
#
# COMPACT_ATOMS: atom_id res chain seq x y z
N MET A 1 7.20 11.03 -22.56
CA MET A 1 7.26 11.58 -21.20
C MET A 1 8.09 10.64 -20.36
N ASN A 2 9.10 11.18 -19.69
CA ASN A 2 10.09 10.41 -18.94
C ASN A 2 9.66 10.32 -17.46
N VAL A 3 9.47 9.11 -16.99
CA VAL A 3 8.98 8.83 -15.63
C VAL A 3 10.07 8.12 -14.83
N LEU A 4 10.54 8.75 -13.77
CA LEU A 4 11.46 8.11 -12.83
C LEU A 4 10.65 7.40 -11.74
N VAL A 5 10.94 6.12 -11.50
CA VAL A 5 10.29 5.31 -10.46
C VAL A 5 11.32 4.93 -9.40
N THR A 6 11.15 5.43 -8.19
CA THR A 6 11.98 4.99 -7.04
C THR A 6 11.36 3.77 -6.39
N GLY A 7 12.19 2.90 -5.80
CA GLY A 7 11.69 1.62 -5.25
C GLY A 7 11.19 0.66 -6.33
N ALA A 8 11.75 0.76 -7.52
CA ALA A 8 11.33 0.08 -8.73
C ALA A 8 11.33 -1.46 -8.61
N ASN A 9 12.25 -2.04 -7.83
CA ASN A 9 12.30 -3.48 -7.56
C ASN A 9 11.40 -3.95 -6.38
N GLY A 10 10.61 -3.03 -5.83
CA GLY A 10 9.66 -3.32 -4.76
C GLY A 10 8.37 -3.99 -5.26
N PHE A 11 7.50 -4.37 -4.30
CA PHE A 11 6.22 -5.04 -4.57
C PHE A 11 5.34 -4.27 -5.58
N VAL A 12 5.15 -2.97 -5.38
CA VAL A 12 4.36 -2.13 -6.30
C VAL A 12 5.20 -1.72 -7.52
N GLY A 13 6.50 -1.42 -7.32
CA GLY A 13 7.38 -0.90 -8.37
C GLY A 13 7.51 -1.84 -9.56
N THR A 14 7.64 -3.14 -9.31
CA THR A 14 7.74 -4.14 -10.37
C THR A 14 6.49 -4.17 -11.26
N ALA A 15 5.29 -4.11 -10.68
CA ALA A 15 4.04 -4.09 -11.43
C ALA A 15 3.84 -2.76 -12.18
N LEU A 16 4.23 -1.65 -11.54
CA LEU A 16 4.07 -0.31 -12.12
C LEU A 16 4.94 -0.10 -13.36
N GLN A 17 6.18 -0.57 -13.36
CA GLN A 17 7.07 -0.40 -14.52
C GLN A 17 6.43 -0.97 -15.80
N GLY A 18 5.94 -2.22 -15.75
CA GLY A 18 5.27 -2.82 -16.88
C GLY A 18 4.03 -2.04 -17.32
N ARG A 19 3.26 -1.50 -16.38
CA ARG A 19 2.07 -0.70 -16.70
C ARG A 19 2.42 0.64 -17.34
N LEU A 20 3.44 1.34 -16.86
CA LEU A 20 3.92 2.59 -17.44
C LEU A 20 4.50 2.38 -18.85
N GLN A 21 5.30 1.34 -19.05
CA GLN A 21 5.87 1.00 -20.37
C GLN A 21 4.78 0.66 -21.37
N HIS A 22 3.73 -0.07 -20.96
CA HIS A 22 2.57 -0.37 -21.81
C HIS A 22 1.83 0.89 -22.27
N GLU A 23 1.80 1.93 -21.43
CA GLU A 23 1.22 3.24 -21.78
C GLU A 23 2.18 4.15 -22.60
N GLY A 24 3.34 3.63 -22.98
CA GLY A 24 4.31 4.35 -23.81
C GLY A 24 5.16 5.39 -23.06
N TYR A 25 5.28 5.28 -21.74
CA TYR A 25 6.22 6.09 -20.96
C TYR A 25 7.65 5.54 -21.06
N ASP A 26 8.63 6.46 -21.12
CA ASP A 26 10.02 6.10 -20.92
C ASP A 26 10.28 6.01 -19.40
N VAL A 27 10.61 4.82 -18.91
CA VAL A 27 10.68 4.53 -17.48
C VAL A 27 12.13 4.38 -17.02
N ARG A 28 12.56 5.31 -16.17
CA ARG A 28 13.83 5.20 -15.45
C ARG A 28 13.60 4.58 -14.08
N ALA A 29 14.01 3.33 -13.91
CA ALA A 29 13.89 2.58 -12.67
C ALA A 29 15.08 2.89 -11.74
N ILE A 30 14.79 3.34 -10.52
CA ILE A 30 15.80 3.59 -9.49
C ILE A 30 15.57 2.65 -8.31
N THR A 31 16.62 1.92 -7.97
CA THR A 31 16.63 0.97 -6.85
C THR A 31 17.66 1.38 -5.80
N ARG A 32 17.79 0.59 -4.74
CA ARG A 32 18.82 0.84 -3.72
C ARG A 32 20.26 0.66 -4.23
N ASN A 33 20.44 -0.04 -5.34
CA ASN A 33 21.77 -0.22 -5.92
C ASN A 33 22.33 1.09 -6.50
N GLU A 34 21.42 1.96 -7.02
CA GLU A 34 21.82 3.23 -7.62
C GLU A 34 22.01 4.34 -6.57
N VAL A 35 21.16 4.39 -5.55
CA VAL A 35 21.12 5.55 -4.62
C VAL A 35 21.41 5.18 -3.16
N GLY A 36 21.66 3.92 -2.85
CA GLY A 36 21.87 3.46 -1.48
C GLY A 36 20.61 3.53 -0.61
N ASN A 37 20.82 3.78 0.69
CA ASN A 37 19.72 4.05 1.61
C ASN A 37 19.26 5.49 1.48
N ILE A 38 17.97 5.67 1.26
CA ILE A 38 17.37 7.00 1.08
C ILE A 38 17.31 7.72 2.43
N ASP A 39 17.87 8.94 2.45
CA ASP A 39 17.81 9.89 3.56
C ASP A 39 17.97 11.34 3.06
N SER A 40 18.22 12.28 3.96
CA SER A 40 18.40 13.70 3.64
C SER A 40 19.67 14.03 2.85
N LYS A 41 20.57 13.07 2.64
CA LYS A 41 21.85 13.24 1.94
C LYS A 41 21.94 12.45 0.63
N THR A 42 20.83 11.84 0.21
CA THR A 42 20.79 11.03 -1.02
C THR A 42 21.02 11.91 -2.24
N GLU A 43 22.00 11.55 -3.06
CA GLU A 43 22.34 12.27 -4.30
C GLU A 43 21.35 11.90 -5.41
N TRP A 44 20.36 12.75 -5.65
CA TRP A 44 19.32 12.53 -6.67
C TRP A 44 19.64 13.19 -8.00
N THR A 45 20.36 14.31 -8.00
CA THR A 45 20.59 15.17 -9.17
C THR A 45 21.06 14.41 -10.43
N PRO A 46 22.00 13.45 -10.35
CA PRO A 46 22.44 12.70 -11.54
C PRO A 46 21.35 11.84 -12.18
N HIS A 47 20.30 11.52 -11.42
CA HIS A 47 19.20 10.65 -11.86
C HIS A 47 18.01 11.45 -12.42
N LEU A 48 17.96 12.76 -12.21
CA LEU A 48 16.81 13.63 -12.54
C LEU A 48 16.94 14.34 -13.90
N GLU A 49 18.03 14.16 -14.59
CA GLU A 49 18.21 14.73 -15.92
C GLU A 49 17.13 14.22 -16.89
N ASN A 50 16.43 15.15 -17.58
CA ASN A 50 15.34 14.87 -18.51
C ASN A 50 14.16 14.08 -17.91
N VAL A 51 13.89 14.19 -16.61
CA VAL A 51 12.75 13.58 -15.94
C VAL A 51 11.58 14.56 -15.88
N ASP A 52 10.41 14.15 -16.40
CA ASP A 52 9.19 14.95 -16.36
C ASP A 52 8.40 14.73 -15.07
N THR A 53 8.36 13.46 -14.61
CA THR A 53 7.56 13.03 -13.47
C THR A 53 8.33 12.01 -12.62
N ILE A 54 8.24 12.13 -11.32
CA ILE A 54 8.73 11.13 -10.35
C ILE A 54 7.56 10.37 -9.77
N VAL A 55 7.63 9.03 -9.74
CA VAL A 55 6.76 8.18 -8.93
C VAL A 55 7.58 7.64 -7.75
N HIS A 56 7.29 8.15 -6.56
CA HIS A 56 8.05 7.84 -5.35
C HIS A 56 7.41 6.71 -4.56
N LEU A 57 7.86 5.47 -4.82
CA LEU A 57 7.44 4.25 -4.11
C LEU A 57 8.41 3.85 -3.01
N ALA A 58 9.66 4.32 -3.08
CA ALA A 58 10.67 3.96 -2.11
C ALA A 58 10.29 4.46 -0.72
N GLY A 59 10.54 3.63 0.28
CA GLY A 59 10.28 3.97 1.66
C GLY A 59 10.53 2.79 2.59
N ARG A 60 10.71 3.08 3.86
CA ARG A 60 10.75 2.07 4.93
C ARG A 60 9.32 1.66 5.25
N ALA A 61 8.96 0.41 4.96
CA ALA A 61 7.66 -0.18 5.23
C ALA A 61 7.82 -1.66 5.60
N HIS A 62 6.77 -2.27 6.18
CA HIS A 62 6.71 -3.72 6.45
C HIS A 62 7.91 -4.27 7.25
N VAL A 63 8.40 -3.53 8.24
CA VAL A 63 9.42 -4.02 9.16
C VAL A 63 8.79 -5.12 10.04
N MET A 64 9.09 -6.39 9.71
CA MET A 64 8.48 -7.55 10.37
C MET A 64 8.94 -7.72 11.81
N ARG A 65 10.13 -7.25 12.12
CA ARG A 65 10.72 -7.26 13.46
C ARG A 65 11.53 -5.98 13.62
N GLU A 66 10.96 -5.05 14.37
CA GLU A 66 11.65 -3.80 14.65
C GLU A 66 12.74 -4.03 15.71
N THR A 67 13.95 -3.64 15.39
CA THR A 67 15.12 -3.78 16.26
C THR A 67 15.75 -2.41 16.59
N ALA A 68 15.27 -1.34 15.96
CA ALA A 68 15.79 -0.02 16.22
C ALA A 68 15.40 0.47 17.62
N ARG A 69 16.32 1.16 18.28
CA ARG A 69 16.09 1.78 19.59
C ARG A 69 15.02 2.89 19.53
N ASP A 70 14.98 3.62 18.42
CA ASP A 70 13.96 4.62 18.11
C ASP A 70 13.37 4.34 16.71
N PRO A 71 12.28 3.54 16.63
CA PRO A 71 11.65 3.22 15.36
C PRO A 71 11.16 4.45 14.59
N LEU A 72 10.63 5.46 15.28
CA LEU A 72 10.11 6.66 14.63
C LEU A 72 11.21 7.45 13.92
N ALA A 73 12.36 7.62 14.56
CA ALA A 73 13.52 8.27 13.95
C ALA A 73 13.97 7.56 12.68
N GLU A 74 14.02 6.21 12.69
CA GLU A 74 14.38 5.41 11.51
C GLU A 74 13.36 5.53 10.38
N PHE A 75 12.07 5.56 10.69
CA PHE A 75 11.03 5.81 9.69
C PHE A 75 11.12 7.24 9.13
N ARG A 76 11.32 8.26 9.97
CA ARG A 76 11.47 9.66 9.57
C ARG A 76 12.65 9.85 8.63
N LYS A 77 13.79 9.29 8.96
CA LYS A 77 15.01 9.37 8.15
C LYS A 77 14.75 9.01 6.68
N THR A 78 14.05 7.90 6.44
CA THR A 78 13.79 7.44 5.07
C THR A 78 12.53 8.07 4.48
N ASN A 79 11.40 8.05 5.21
CA ASN A 79 10.11 8.38 4.64
C ASN A 79 9.85 9.89 4.59
N ARG A 80 10.27 10.65 5.61
CA ARG A 80 10.12 12.12 5.64
C ARG A 80 11.33 12.81 5.01
N ASP A 81 12.52 12.58 5.57
CA ASP A 81 13.72 13.35 5.20
C ASP A 81 14.21 12.97 3.80
N GLY A 82 14.15 11.67 3.46
CA GLY A 82 14.46 11.20 2.12
C GLY A 82 13.48 11.68 1.05
N THR A 83 12.17 11.76 1.37
CA THR A 83 11.16 12.35 0.47
C THR A 83 11.39 13.85 0.30
N ALA A 84 11.70 14.56 1.39
CA ALA A 84 12.03 15.99 1.34
C ALA A 84 13.24 16.27 0.43
N CYS A 85 14.30 15.49 0.60
CA CYS A 85 15.51 15.60 -0.23
C CYS A 85 15.18 15.35 -1.72
N LEU A 86 14.43 14.30 -2.04
CA LEU A 86 14.03 14.01 -3.42
C LEU A 86 13.21 15.15 -4.02
N ALA A 87 12.23 15.69 -3.28
CA ALA A 87 11.36 16.75 -3.76
C ALA A 87 12.14 18.06 -4.02
N GLN A 88 13.08 18.42 -3.15
CA GLN A 88 13.96 19.59 -3.34
C GLN A 88 14.86 19.43 -4.54
N CYS A 89 15.49 18.25 -4.72
CA CYS A 89 16.29 17.96 -5.91
C CYS A 89 15.44 17.96 -7.18
N ALA A 90 14.19 17.47 -7.12
CA ALA A 90 13.24 17.48 -8.22
C ALA A 90 12.94 18.92 -8.70
N ILE A 91 12.64 19.83 -7.77
CA ILE A 91 12.43 21.25 -8.06
C ILE A 91 13.67 21.86 -8.71
N ALA A 92 14.84 21.67 -8.11
CA ALA A 92 16.11 22.21 -8.61
C ALA A 92 16.47 21.67 -10.01
N SER A 93 16.03 20.46 -10.36
CA SER A 93 16.25 19.82 -11.67
C SER A 93 15.12 20.10 -12.68
N GLY A 94 14.11 20.90 -12.36
CA GLY A 94 13.00 21.26 -13.26
C GLY A 94 11.99 20.13 -13.47
N VAL A 95 11.92 19.14 -12.61
CA VAL A 95 10.88 18.11 -12.63
C VAL A 95 9.54 18.76 -12.34
N ARG A 96 8.54 18.49 -13.16
CA ARG A 96 7.22 19.12 -13.02
C ARG A 96 6.34 18.48 -11.96
N ARG A 97 6.42 17.15 -11.79
CA ARG A 97 5.45 16.38 -11.00
C ARG A 97 6.09 15.33 -10.11
N LEU A 98 5.51 15.16 -8.91
CA LEU A 98 5.85 14.07 -8.01
C LEU A 98 4.56 13.35 -7.56
N VAL A 99 4.49 12.05 -7.87
CA VAL A 99 3.44 11.12 -7.41
C VAL A 99 3.97 10.36 -6.21
N PHE A 100 3.38 10.57 -5.05
CA PHE A 100 3.81 9.99 -3.77
C PHE A 100 2.88 8.88 -3.30
N ILE A 101 3.43 7.74 -2.94
CA ILE A 101 2.65 6.64 -2.36
C ILE A 101 2.77 6.67 -0.84
N SER A 102 1.69 7.13 -0.23
CA SER A 102 1.46 7.17 1.21
C SER A 102 0.71 5.92 1.68
N SER A 103 -0.20 6.03 2.63
CA SER A 103 -1.01 4.93 3.16
C SER A 103 -2.29 5.46 3.79
N VAL A 104 -3.39 4.72 3.70
CA VAL A 104 -4.62 5.00 4.44
C VAL A 104 -4.42 5.03 5.96
N LYS A 105 -3.35 4.42 6.48
CA LYS A 105 -2.97 4.49 7.90
C LYS A 105 -2.70 5.91 8.40
N VAL A 106 -2.45 6.85 7.52
CA VAL A 106 -2.39 8.28 7.86
C VAL A 106 -3.73 8.76 8.44
N ASN A 107 -4.85 8.22 7.99
CA ASN A 107 -6.17 8.54 8.53
C ASN A 107 -6.55 7.71 9.77
N GLY A 108 -5.90 6.56 10.00
CA GLY A 108 -6.15 5.69 11.14
C GLY A 108 -6.22 4.21 10.79
N GLU A 109 -6.54 3.39 11.80
CA GLU A 109 -6.63 1.92 11.68
C GLU A 109 -8.09 1.42 11.52
N VAL A 110 -9.07 2.28 11.80
CA VAL A 110 -10.52 2.02 11.70
C VAL A 110 -11.24 3.25 11.18
N SER A 111 -12.32 3.03 10.45
CA SER A 111 -13.17 4.10 9.94
C SER A 111 -14.64 3.84 10.29
N ALA A 112 -15.36 4.88 10.73
CA ALA A 112 -16.83 4.84 10.87
C ALA A 112 -17.50 5.09 9.51
N ASN A 113 -16.94 6.03 8.73
CA ASN A 113 -17.34 6.35 7.36
C ASN A 113 -16.14 6.14 6.43
N PRO A 114 -16.34 5.97 5.12
CA PRO A 114 -15.24 5.89 4.17
C PRO A 114 -14.31 7.10 4.27
N PHE A 115 -13.00 6.88 4.37
CA PHE A 115 -12.01 7.95 4.29
C PHE A 115 -11.96 8.54 2.88
N ASN A 116 -11.82 9.86 2.81
CA ASN A 116 -11.70 10.65 1.59
C ASN A 116 -10.68 11.80 1.79
N SER A 117 -10.53 12.64 0.78
CA SER A 117 -9.55 13.75 0.80
C SER A 117 -9.80 14.79 1.92
N SER A 118 -11.03 14.92 2.44
CA SER A 118 -11.37 15.81 3.55
C SER A 118 -11.26 15.14 4.92
N SER A 119 -11.02 13.84 4.98
CA SER A 119 -10.92 13.11 6.25
C SER A 119 -9.66 13.51 7.02
N PRO A 120 -9.76 13.74 8.34
CA PRO A 120 -8.61 14.15 9.16
C PRO A 120 -7.52 13.07 9.19
N ALA A 121 -6.27 13.52 9.27
CA ALA A 121 -5.14 12.64 9.53
C ALA A 121 -5.07 12.32 11.04
N MET A 122 -5.00 11.02 11.36
CA MET A 122 -4.89 10.48 12.73
C MET A 122 -3.92 9.30 12.77
N PRO A 123 -2.63 9.48 12.38
CA PRO A 123 -1.66 8.40 12.30
C PRO A 123 -1.34 7.85 13.70
N GLN A 124 -1.31 6.51 13.84
CA GLN A 124 -1.20 5.83 15.15
C GLN A 124 0.10 5.05 15.33
N ASP A 125 0.83 4.77 14.26
CA ASP A 125 2.10 4.05 14.36
C ASP A 125 3.26 4.85 13.72
N PRO A 126 4.53 4.53 14.04
CA PRO A 126 5.70 5.24 13.52
C PRO A 126 5.76 5.34 11.99
N TYR A 127 5.29 4.30 11.28
CA TYR A 127 5.21 4.31 9.83
C TYR A 127 4.18 5.34 9.34
N ALA A 128 2.96 5.31 9.89
CA ALA A 128 1.89 6.24 9.51
C ALA A 128 2.26 7.69 9.81
N ILE A 129 2.89 7.94 10.98
CA ILE A 129 3.39 9.27 11.36
C ILE A 129 4.42 9.76 10.34
N SER A 130 5.41 8.95 9.99
CA SER A 130 6.45 9.35 9.04
C SER A 130 5.92 9.60 7.63
N LYS A 131 4.88 8.84 7.20
CA LYS A 131 4.21 9.08 5.91
C LYS A 131 3.43 10.38 5.92
N PHE A 132 2.70 10.66 7.00
CA PHE A 132 1.98 11.92 7.16
C PHE A 132 2.92 13.13 7.18
N GLU A 133 4.03 13.06 7.91
CA GLU A 133 5.05 14.11 7.91
C GLU A 133 5.67 14.34 6.52
N ALA A 134 5.86 13.27 5.73
CA ALA A 134 6.29 13.38 4.34
C ALA A 134 5.24 14.09 3.46
N GLU A 135 3.95 13.77 3.64
CA GLU A 135 2.86 14.48 2.95
C GLU A 135 2.85 15.97 3.30
N GLN A 136 3.07 16.34 4.57
CA GLN A 136 3.13 17.74 4.99
C GLN A 136 4.29 18.51 4.33
N VAL A 137 5.46 17.86 4.21
CA VAL A 137 6.61 18.43 3.47
C VAL A 137 6.24 18.65 2.01
N LEU A 138 5.66 17.64 1.34
CA LEU A 138 5.25 17.77 -0.06
C LEU A 138 4.18 18.85 -0.24
N GLU A 139 3.22 18.94 0.68
CA GLU A 139 2.17 19.95 0.66
C GLU A 139 2.74 21.38 0.68
N SER A 140 3.82 21.61 1.46
CA SER A 140 4.49 22.92 1.50
C SER A 140 5.21 23.30 0.20
N LEU A 141 5.43 22.35 -0.71
CA LEU A 141 6.11 22.55 -2.00
C LEU A 141 5.16 22.62 -3.21
N ARG A 142 3.83 22.67 -2.98
CA ARG A 142 2.82 22.68 -4.07
C ARG A 142 2.91 23.88 -5.01
N SER A 143 3.50 25.00 -4.58
CA SER A 143 3.72 26.16 -5.43
C SER A 143 4.80 25.94 -6.50
N GLU A 144 5.68 24.95 -6.31
CA GLU A 144 6.85 24.69 -7.14
C GLU A 144 6.80 23.32 -7.83
N LEU A 145 5.98 22.37 -7.31
CA LEU A 145 5.90 21.00 -7.76
C LEU A 145 4.44 20.50 -7.76
N GLU A 146 3.98 19.96 -8.86
CA GLU A 146 2.67 19.29 -8.91
C GLU A 146 2.68 18.02 -8.06
N ILE A 147 1.91 17.99 -6.97
CA ILE A 147 1.90 16.87 -6.03
C ILE A 147 0.62 16.05 -6.15
N VAL A 148 0.78 14.75 -6.42
CA VAL A 148 -0.28 13.74 -6.39
C VAL A 148 0.05 12.75 -5.27
N ILE A 149 -0.86 12.59 -4.31
CA ILE A 149 -0.68 11.69 -3.17
C ILE A 149 -1.69 10.56 -3.24
N PHE A 150 -1.23 9.33 -3.14
CA PHE A 150 -2.10 8.17 -2.97
C PHE A 150 -2.02 7.65 -1.54
N ARG A 151 -3.17 7.41 -0.90
CA ARG A 151 -3.33 6.69 0.37
C ARG A 151 -4.01 5.34 0.13
N PRO A 152 -3.30 4.34 -0.42
CA PRO A 152 -3.90 3.04 -0.67
C PRO A 152 -4.28 2.35 0.66
N PRO A 153 -5.40 1.59 0.69
CA PRO A 153 -5.71 0.62 1.74
C PRO A 153 -4.77 -0.59 1.65
N LEU A 154 -5.15 -1.73 2.23
CA LEU A 154 -4.36 -2.94 2.14
C LEU A 154 -4.19 -3.37 0.67
N VAL A 155 -2.93 -3.41 0.22
CA VAL A 155 -2.56 -3.86 -1.12
C VAL A 155 -2.32 -5.37 -1.11
N TYR A 156 -2.88 -6.09 -2.09
CA TYR A 156 -2.67 -7.52 -2.27
C TYR A 156 -2.38 -7.87 -3.74
N GLY A 157 -1.71 -8.96 -3.98
CA GLY A 157 -1.27 -9.39 -5.32
C GLY A 157 -0.14 -10.41 -5.24
N PRO A 158 0.39 -10.91 -6.36
CA PRO A 158 1.58 -11.74 -6.41
C PRO A 158 2.77 -11.08 -5.66
N ASN A 159 3.53 -11.85 -4.89
CA ASN A 159 4.62 -11.39 -4.01
C ASN A 159 4.18 -10.61 -2.76
N VAL A 160 2.88 -10.61 -2.41
CA VAL A 160 2.38 -9.97 -1.19
C VAL A 160 3.04 -10.53 0.07
N ARG A 161 3.34 -9.64 1.01
CA ARG A 161 3.95 -9.96 2.31
C ARG A 161 2.99 -9.65 3.47
N GLY A 162 3.43 -9.93 4.70
CA GLY A 162 2.69 -9.53 5.89
C GLY A 162 1.43 -10.35 6.14
N ASN A 163 0.33 -9.65 6.48
CA ASN A 163 -0.87 -10.32 6.97
C ASN A 163 -1.68 -11.04 5.90
N PHE A 164 -1.63 -10.56 4.66
CA PHE A 164 -2.41 -11.19 3.57
C PHE A 164 -1.86 -12.59 3.24
N ILE A 165 -0.54 -12.72 3.06
CA ILE A 165 0.08 -14.04 2.83
C ILE A 165 -0.11 -14.97 4.04
N ARG A 166 -0.10 -14.44 5.27
CA ARG A 166 -0.40 -15.24 6.48
C ARG A 166 -1.83 -15.76 6.45
N LEU A 167 -2.78 -14.94 6.01
CA LEU A 167 -4.18 -15.35 5.86
C LEU A 167 -4.33 -16.48 4.82
N ILE A 168 -3.70 -16.36 3.65
CA ILE A 168 -3.68 -17.43 2.64
C ILE A 168 -3.12 -18.72 3.24
N LYS A 169 -2.01 -18.66 3.95
CA LYS A 169 -1.38 -19.83 4.61
C LYS A 169 -2.28 -20.49 5.67
N LEU A 170 -3.06 -19.71 6.42
CA LEU A 170 -4.01 -20.25 7.41
C LEU A 170 -5.15 -20.98 6.73
N VAL A 171 -5.69 -20.40 5.65
CA VAL A 171 -6.76 -21.02 4.85
C VAL A 171 -6.26 -22.29 4.15
N ASP A 172 -5.07 -22.25 3.54
CA ASP A 172 -4.47 -23.41 2.86
C ASP A 172 -4.21 -24.58 3.83
N ARG A 173 -3.84 -24.29 5.09
CA ARG A 173 -3.68 -25.32 6.14
C ARG A 173 -5.02 -25.84 6.68
N GLY A 174 -6.14 -25.30 6.26
CA GLY A 174 -7.47 -25.70 6.74
C GLY A 174 -7.71 -25.39 8.23
N ILE A 175 -7.03 -24.38 8.78
CA ILE A 175 -7.17 -23.98 10.19
C ILE A 175 -8.56 -23.36 10.39
N PRO A 176 -9.38 -23.87 11.36
CA PRO A 176 -10.67 -23.25 11.68
C PRO A 176 -10.48 -21.84 12.24
N LEU A 177 -11.21 -20.87 11.70
CA LEU A 177 -11.10 -19.47 12.10
C LEU A 177 -12.43 -18.98 12.70
N PRO A 178 -12.41 -18.34 13.89
CA PRO A 178 -13.60 -17.87 14.60
C PRO A 178 -14.15 -16.55 14.05
N LEU A 179 -14.28 -16.44 12.72
CA LEU A 179 -14.58 -15.19 12.03
C LEU A 179 -15.91 -15.20 11.25
N ALA A 180 -16.72 -16.28 11.37
CA ALA A 180 -17.98 -16.37 10.59
C ALA A 180 -18.98 -15.25 10.91
N SER A 181 -18.98 -14.73 12.16
CA SER A 181 -19.87 -13.65 12.62
C SER A 181 -19.28 -12.24 12.41
N VAL A 182 -18.10 -12.12 11.78
CA VAL A 182 -17.49 -10.80 11.54
C VAL A 182 -18.06 -10.16 10.28
N THR A 183 -18.74 -9.03 10.47
CA THR A 183 -19.45 -8.27 9.41
C THR A 183 -18.76 -6.94 9.08
N ASN A 184 -17.49 -6.80 9.45
CA ASN A 184 -16.70 -5.60 9.15
C ASN A 184 -16.60 -5.34 7.64
N ARG A 185 -16.28 -4.12 7.29
CA ARG A 185 -16.04 -3.70 5.90
C ARG A 185 -14.62 -3.18 5.76
N ARG A 186 -13.88 -3.74 4.83
CA ARG A 186 -12.52 -3.28 4.52
C ARG A 186 -12.36 -3.08 3.03
N SER A 187 -11.93 -1.87 2.66
CA SER A 187 -11.44 -1.63 1.31
C SER A 187 -10.07 -2.27 1.14
N LEU A 188 -9.85 -2.83 -0.04
CA LEU A 188 -8.58 -3.37 -0.50
C LEU A 188 -8.29 -2.82 -1.89
N VAL A 189 -7.05 -2.95 -2.32
CA VAL A 189 -6.67 -2.66 -3.71
C VAL A 189 -5.74 -3.75 -4.23
N GLY A 190 -6.11 -4.35 -5.35
CA GLY A 190 -5.26 -5.30 -6.06
C GLY A 190 -4.01 -4.61 -6.61
N LEU A 191 -2.92 -5.35 -6.69
CA LEU A 191 -1.64 -4.82 -7.16
C LEU A 191 -1.73 -4.25 -8.58
N THR A 192 -2.46 -4.93 -9.47
CA THR A 192 -2.70 -4.46 -10.84
C THR A 192 -3.50 -3.16 -10.84
N ASN A 193 -4.58 -3.10 -10.05
CA ASN A 193 -5.42 -1.92 -9.92
C ASN A 193 -4.65 -0.74 -9.31
N LEU A 194 -3.79 -0.98 -8.31
CA LEU A 194 -2.93 0.07 -7.76
C LEU A 194 -1.91 0.58 -8.76
N ALA A 195 -1.25 -0.30 -9.51
CA ALA A 195 -0.29 0.10 -10.54
C ALA A 195 -0.98 0.93 -11.65
N ASP A 196 -2.19 0.55 -12.04
CA ASP A 196 -3.00 1.31 -12.99
C ASP A 196 -3.44 2.68 -12.45
N ALA A 197 -3.90 2.74 -11.18
CA ALA A 197 -4.24 4.01 -10.53
C ALA A 197 -3.03 4.95 -10.43
N ILE A 198 -1.84 4.44 -10.12
CA ILE A 198 -0.61 5.24 -10.07
C ILE A 198 -0.24 5.74 -11.48
N CYS A 199 -0.37 4.89 -12.50
CA CYS A 199 -0.17 5.29 -13.88
C CYS A 199 -1.14 6.41 -14.31
N TRP A 200 -2.44 6.31 -13.94
CA TRP A 200 -3.40 7.39 -14.08
C TRP A 200 -2.93 8.67 -13.35
N GLY A 201 -2.38 8.54 -12.14
CA GLY A 201 -1.87 9.65 -11.33
C GLY A 201 -0.75 10.47 -11.99
N VAL A 202 -0.04 9.88 -12.95
CA VAL A 202 1.00 10.58 -13.73
C VAL A 202 0.42 11.77 -14.53
N ARG A 203 -0.87 11.73 -14.88
CA ARG A 203 -1.58 12.78 -15.63
C ARG A 203 -2.75 13.39 -14.85
N ALA A 204 -3.07 12.90 -13.67
CA ALA A 204 -4.19 13.36 -12.87
C ALA A 204 -4.01 14.80 -12.38
N GLN A 205 -5.09 15.44 -11.96
CA GLN A 205 -4.99 16.70 -11.24
C GLN A 205 -4.21 16.50 -9.92
N PRO A 206 -3.36 17.48 -9.52
CA PRO A 206 -2.74 17.46 -8.21
C PRO A 206 -3.78 17.29 -7.10
N GLY A 207 -3.53 16.37 -6.15
CA GLY A 207 -4.52 16.08 -5.11
C GLY A 207 -4.17 14.86 -4.27
N LEU A 208 -5.11 14.50 -3.37
CA LEU A 208 -5.05 13.34 -2.49
C LEU A 208 -6.11 12.32 -2.90
N TYR A 209 -5.71 11.08 -3.15
CA TYR A 209 -6.54 10.02 -3.71
C TYR A 209 -6.45 8.72 -2.91
N PHE A 210 -7.56 7.97 -2.89
CA PHE A 210 -7.70 6.70 -2.17
C PHE A 210 -8.06 5.56 -3.13
N PRO A 211 -7.09 4.98 -3.85
CA PRO A 211 -7.37 3.91 -4.80
C PRO A 211 -7.90 2.66 -4.10
N SER A 212 -8.93 2.03 -4.65
CA SER A 212 -9.48 0.77 -4.14
C SER A 212 -10.11 -0.05 -5.27
N ASP A 213 -10.37 -1.33 -5.00
CA ASP A 213 -11.12 -2.20 -5.92
C ASP A 213 -12.63 -1.86 -5.95
N ARG A 214 -13.07 -0.85 -5.19
CA ARG A 214 -14.48 -0.41 -5.01
C ARG A 214 -15.42 -1.53 -4.53
N GLN A 215 -14.85 -2.58 -3.92
CA GLN A 215 -15.58 -3.73 -3.37
C GLN A 215 -15.08 -4.02 -1.95
N ASP A 216 -15.72 -3.41 -0.95
CA ASP A 216 -15.38 -3.67 0.44
C ASP A 216 -15.71 -5.11 0.83
N GLN A 217 -14.81 -5.75 1.58
CA GLN A 217 -14.98 -7.13 2.03
C GLN A 217 -14.96 -7.24 3.55
N SER A 218 -15.78 -8.15 4.08
CA SER A 218 -15.58 -8.62 5.45
C SER A 218 -14.39 -9.61 5.50
N ALA A 219 -13.80 -9.76 6.68
CA ALA A 219 -12.78 -10.78 6.89
C ALA A 219 -13.30 -12.18 6.53
N ALA A 220 -14.55 -12.48 6.86
CA ALA A 220 -15.21 -13.75 6.52
C ALA A 220 -15.32 -13.97 5.01
N ASN A 221 -15.78 -12.95 4.27
CA ASN A 221 -15.93 -13.06 2.82
C ASN A 221 -14.55 -13.18 2.12
N LEU A 222 -13.56 -12.42 2.56
CA LEU A 222 -12.20 -12.53 2.02
C LEU A 222 -11.64 -13.95 2.20
N ILE A 223 -11.87 -14.57 3.37
CA ILE A 223 -11.44 -15.95 3.63
C ILE A 223 -12.17 -16.93 2.69
N ARG A 224 -13.47 -16.75 2.44
CA ARG A 224 -14.21 -17.60 1.50
C ARG A 224 -13.67 -17.50 0.08
N LYS A 225 -13.40 -16.28 -0.41
CA LYS A 225 -12.82 -16.04 -1.74
C LYS A 225 -11.42 -16.66 -1.88
N ILE A 226 -10.58 -16.54 -0.85
CA ILE A 226 -9.26 -17.20 -0.82
C ILE A 226 -9.42 -18.72 -0.83
N ALA A 227 -10.32 -19.29 -0.03
CA ALA A 227 -10.56 -20.73 0.03
C ALA A 227 -11.07 -21.28 -1.31
N GLU A 228 -12.02 -20.58 -1.95
CA GLU A 228 -12.51 -20.91 -3.29
C GLU A 228 -11.37 -20.93 -4.31
N SER A 229 -10.51 -19.90 -4.31
CA SER A 229 -9.34 -19.81 -5.20
C SER A 229 -8.29 -20.91 -4.94
N LEU A 230 -8.25 -21.47 -3.71
CA LEU A 230 -7.42 -22.64 -3.35
C LEU A 230 -8.10 -23.99 -3.65
N ASN A 231 -9.32 -23.99 -4.21
CA ASN A 231 -10.19 -25.20 -4.34
C ASN A 231 -10.39 -25.91 -2.99
N ARG A 232 -10.63 -25.14 -1.91
CA ARG A 232 -10.84 -25.62 -0.55
C ARG A 232 -12.10 -25.05 0.07
N SER A 233 -12.62 -25.72 1.11
CA SER A 233 -13.71 -25.18 1.91
C SER A 233 -13.19 -24.25 3.00
N ALA A 234 -13.78 -23.06 3.12
CA ALA A 234 -13.47 -22.13 4.21
C ALA A 234 -13.94 -22.70 5.56
N ARG A 235 -13.04 -22.99 6.48
CA ARG A 235 -13.38 -23.47 7.84
C ARG A 235 -13.62 -22.30 8.77
N LEU A 236 -14.81 -21.70 8.67
CA LEU A 236 -15.24 -20.58 9.51
C LEU A 236 -16.27 -21.07 10.51
N PHE A 237 -16.14 -20.65 11.78
CA PHE A 237 -17.16 -20.88 12.79
C PHE A 237 -17.55 -19.56 13.47
N PRO A 238 -18.81 -19.45 13.98
CA PRO A 238 -19.27 -18.24 14.63
C PRO A 238 -18.65 -18.08 16.00
N MET A 239 -18.16 -16.87 16.30
CA MET A 239 -17.76 -16.46 17.65
C MET A 239 -18.23 -15.02 17.86
N HIS A 240 -18.75 -14.74 19.04
CA HIS A 240 -19.21 -13.40 19.37
C HIS A 240 -18.03 -12.41 19.39
N PRO A 241 -18.12 -11.21 18.76
CA PRO A 241 -16.99 -10.28 18.66
C PRO A 241 -16.34 -9.91 20.00
N ARG A 242 -17.12 -9.82 21.08
CA ARG A 242 -16.58 -9.56 22.43
C ARG A 242 -15.69 -10.69 22.93
N LEU A 243 -16.05 -11.95 22.70
CA LEU A 243 -15.24 -13.12 23.08
C LEU A 243 -13.95 -13.15 22.25
N LEU A 244 -14.04 -12.80 20.98
CA LEU A 244 -12.87 -12.70 20.10
C LEU A 244 -11.89 -11.61 20.59
N ALA A 245 -12.41 -10.45 21.00
CA ALA A 245 -11.60 -9.37 21.57
C ALA A 245 -10.91 -9.78 22.87
N VAL A 246 -11.63 -10.46 23.79
CA VAL A 246 -11.06 -10.98 25.05
C VAL A 246 -9.97 -12.03 24.77
N ALA A 247 -10.25 -13.00 23.89
CA ALA A 247 -9.26 -14.02 23.53
C ALA A 247 -8.01 -13.39 22.88
N GLY A 248 -8.19 -12.39 22.02
CA GLY A 248 -7.09 -11.64 21.41
C GLY A 248 -6.25 -10.87 22.44
N HIS A 249 -6.90 -10.29 23.44
CA HIS A 249 -6.21 -9.59 24.54
C HIS A 249 -5.37 -10.55 25.37
N LEU A 250 -5.95 -11.66 25.82
CA LEU A 250 -5.26 -12.69 26.59
C LEU A 250 -4.09 -13.34 25.84
N ALA A 251 -4.22 -13.49 24.51
CA ALA A 251 -3.17 -14.03 23.65
C ALA A 251 -2.11 -12.99 23.23
N GLY A 252 -2.17 -11.74 23.70
CA GLY A 252 -1.27 -10.65 23.27
C GLY A 252 -1.42 -10.27 21.78
N LYS A 253 -2.57 -10.60 21.15
CA LYS A 253 -2.85 -10.39 19.73
C LYS A 253 -3.96 -9.36 19.47
N ARG A 254 -4.16 -8.44 20.40
CA ARG A 254 -5.23 -7.44 20.37
C ARG A 254 -5.26 -6.67 19.04
N GLU A 255 -4.10 -6.20 18.56
CA GLU A 255 -4.01 -5.46 17.30
C GLU A 255 -4.43 -6.30 16.09
N ILE A 256 -4.06 -7.59 16.06
CA ILE A 256 -4.45 -8.48 14.96
C ILE A 256 -5.97 -8.66 14.94
N ILE A 257 -6.57 -8.88 16.10
CA ILE A 257 -8.04 -9.01 16.21
C ILE A 257 -8.73 -7.71 15.82
N ASN A 258 -8.27 -6.56 16.30
CA ASN A 258 -8.83 -5.26 15.92
C ASN A 258 -8.77 -5.04 14.41
N ARG A 259 -7.66 -5.40 13.76
CA ARG A 259 -7.54 -5.32 12.29
C ARG A 259 -8.44 -6.31 11.55
N LEU A 260 -8.71 -7.48 12.12
CA LEU A 260 -9.59 -8.49 11.52
C LEU A 260 -11.08 -8.18 11.72
N THR A 261 -11.46 -7.48 12.78
CA THR A 261 -12.85 -7.19 13.14
C THR A 261 -13.26 -5.75 12.88
N GLY A 262 -12.31 -4.82 12.84
CA GLY A 262 -12.55 -3.41 12.59
C GLY A 262 -12.80 -3.11 11.10
N SER A 263 -13.68 -2.16 10.84
CA SER A 263 -13.90 -1.62 9.48
C SER A 263 -12.85 -0.56 9.16
N LEU A 264 -12.39 -0.55 7.93
CA LEU A 264 -11.58 0.51 7.34
C LEU A 264 -11.95 0.60 5.86
N THR A 265 -12.66 1.65 5.51
CA THR A 265 -13.13 1.86 4.14
C THR A 265 -12.64 3.20 3.59
N VAL A 266 -12.51 3.27 2.28
CA VAL A 266 -12.17 4.49 1.53
C VAL A 266 -13.24 4.72 0.47
N ASP A 267 -13.43 5.97 0.04
CA ASP A 267 -14.41 6.29 -1.01
C ASP A 267 -14.03 5.71 -2.38
N GLY A 268 -12.74 5.54 -2.63
CA GLY A 268 -12.23 4.98 -3.88
C GLY A 268 -12.49 5.88 -5.10
N ASP A 269 -12.83 7.15 -4.88
CA ASP A 269 -13.19 8.05 -5.97
C ASP A 269 -11.94 8.71 -6.57
N LEU A 270 -11.59 8.25 -7.78
CA LEU A 270 -10.57 8.84 -8.65
C LEU A 270 -11.30 9.30 -9.93
N PRO A 271 -11.35 10.60 -10.22
CA PRO A 271 -12.11 11.13 -11.35
C PRO A 271 -11.71 10.53 -12.69
N GLY A 272 -12.64 9.88 -13.38
CA GLY A 272 -12.41 9.26 -14.68
C GLY A 272 -11.59 7.95 -14.64
N TRP A 273 -11.26 7.43 -13.46
CA TRP A 273 -10.61 6.13 -13.29
C TRP A 273 -11.55 5.10 -12.67
N SER A 274 -11.42 3.86 -13.10
CA SER A 274 -12.03 2.69 -12.46
C SER A 274 -11.05 1.53 -12.46
N PRO A 275 -11.09 0.65 -11.43
CA PRO A 275 -10.19 -0.49 -11.38
C PRO A 275 -10.38 -1.39 -12.61
N PRO A 276 -9.32 -1.66 -13.39
CA PRO A 276 -9.43 -2.47 -14.61
C PRO A 276 -9.68 -3.94 -14.32
N GLU A 277 -9.30 -4.42 -13.15
CA GLU A 277 -9.45 -5.83 -12.77
C GLU A 277 -10.45 -6.00 -11.62
N SER A 278 -11.23 -7.08 -11.68
CA SER A 278 -12.12 -7.43 -10.58
C SER A 278 -11.32 -7.96 -9.38
N MET A 279 -11.86 -7.76 -8.17
CA MET A 279 -11.25 -8.31 -6.94
C MET A 279 -11.09 -9.84 -7.02
N ASP A 280 -12.02 -10.56 -7.61
CA ASP A 280 -11.96 -12.02 -7.72
C ASP A 280 -10.81 -12.47 -8.64
N ALA A 281 -10.58 -11.77 -9.74
CA ALA A 281 -9.44 -12.02 -10.63
C ALA A 281 -8.10 -11.75 -9.91
N GLU A 282 -8.01 -10.65 -9.16
CA GLU A 282 -6.80 -10.30 -8.39
C GLU A 282 -6.53 -11.30 -7.24
N ILE A 283 -7.55 -11.75 -6.51
CA ILE A 283 -7.42 -12.78 -5.46
C ILE A 283 -6.96 -14.09 -6.09
N LYS A 284 -7.58 -14.53 -7.20
CA LYS A 284 -7.21 -15.75 -7.92
C LYS A 284 -5.76 -15.70 -8.39
N ARG A 285 -5.31 -14.59 -8.97
CA ARG A 285 -3.91 -14.38 -9.40
C ARG A 285 -2.94 -14.44 -8.21
N THR A 286 -3.32 -13.83 -7.08
CA THR A 286 -2.52 -13.84 -5.84
C THR A 286 -2.37 -15.25 -5.27
N VAL A 287 -3.46 -16.01 -5.23
CA VAL A 287 -3.48 -17.39 -4.72
C VAL A 287 -2.72 -18.32 -5.66
N HIS A 288 -2.85 -18.16 -6.97
CA HIS A 288 -2.10 -18.94 -7.96
C HIS A 288 -0.58 -18.74 -7.81
N TRP A 289 -0.14 -17.49 -7.72
CA TRP A 289 1.26 -17.19 -7.39
C TRP A 289 1.72 -17.88 -6.09
N TYR A 290 0.89 -17.88 -5.04
CA TYR A 290 1.23 -18.53 -3.77
C TYR A 290 1.38 -20.05 -3.95
N THR A 291 0.49 -20.72 -4.69
CA THR A 291 0.56 -22.17 -4.93
C THR A 291 1.79 -22.53 -5.75
N ASP A 292 2.10 -21.77 -6.79
CA ASP A 292 3.27 -22.01 -7.65
C ASP A 292 4.57 -21.83 -6.86
N SER A 293 4.66 -20.76 -6.05
CA SER A 293 5.84 -20.51 -5.21
C SER A 293 6.06 -21.58 -4.14
N LYS A 294 4.97 -22.23 -3.67
CA LYS A 294 5.05 -23.33 -2.72
C LYS A 294 5.57 -24.61 -3.36
N HIS A 295 5.25 -24.85 -4.63
CA HIS A 295 5.73 -26.02 -5.39
C HIS A 295 7.15 -25.83 -5.95
N ALA A 296 7.61 -24.59 -6.11
CA ALA A 296 8.95 -24.26 -6.57
C ALA A 296 10.01 -24.25 -5.44
N SER A 297 9.59 -24.33 -4.16
CA SER A 297 10.53 -24.47 -3.03
C SER A 297 10.77 -25.97 -2.78
N PRO A 298 12.04 -26.46 -2.91
CA PRO A 298 12.39 -27.87 -2.71
C PRO A 298 12.18 -28.32 -1.27
#